data_975e26eb1ae7efda271ffc31b8f59f48
#
_entry.id   975e26eb1ae7efda271ffc31b8f59f48
#
_cell.length_a   1.000
_cell.length_b   1.000
_cell.length_c   1.000
_cell.angle_alpha   90.00
_cell.angle_beta   90.00
_cell.angle_gamma   90.00
#
_symmetry.space_group_name_H-M   'P 1'
#
loop_
_entity.id
_entity.type
_entity.pdbx_description
1 polymer ?
#
loop_
_entity_poly.entity_id
_entity_poly.type
_entity_poly.pdbx_seq_one_letter_code
_entity_poly.pdbx_strand_id
1 'polypeptide(L)'
;MPLLELDEIGKSYGGLPAVDGVTVGVDEGEILAVVGPNGAGKSTLLELIVGLEEPTRGTVRFGGQDVTGFASHRVRQLGAAMVQQTPRPFPTMTVLENAAVGAMFGTPTGHHVEDDALQIGSEMLSLVGLGDRRHDHVGNLNLHEQRFLELARALSGRPRLLLLDEVMAGLNDAELRSSIEMVRTIRDRFWVTVVWVEHVMQAVMNLAERVVVLNFGRVLAEGPAEQVMRDESVIEAYLGTSGIADA
;
A
#
# COMPACT_ATOMS: atom_id res chain seq x y z
N MET A 1 7.41 -19.61 -3.89
CA MET A 1 8.39 -18.72 -3.20
C MET A 1 7.70 -17.40 -3.04
N PRO A 2 7.77 -16.78 -1.87
CA PRO A 2 7.11 -15.51 -1.66
C PRO A 2 7.66 -14.43 -2.62
N LEU A 3 6.81 -13.49 -3.02
CA LEU A 3 7.19 -12.33 -3.82
C LEU A 3 7.97 -11.31 -2.98
N LEU A 4 7.54 -11.12 -1.73
CA LEU A 4 8.17 -10.24 -0.75
C LEU A 4 8.57 -11.07 0.47
N GLU A 5 9.78 -10.88 0.95
CA GLU A 5 10.28 -11.50 2.19
C GLU A 5 10.92 -10.41 3.05
N LEU A 6 10.45 -10.31 4.28
CA LEU A 6 11.04 -9.49 5.34
C LEU A 6 11.65 -10.43 6.35
N ASP A 7 12.92 -10.26 6.67
CA ASP A 7 13.64 -11.10 7.63
C ASP A 7 14.27 -10.21 8.71
N GLU A 8 13.73 -10.32 9.93
CA GLU A 8 14.16 -9.57 11.12
C GLU A 8 14.27 -8.05 10.89
N ILE A 9 13.39 -7.51 10.04
CA ILE A 9 13.44 -6.09 9.65
C ILE A 9 13.20 -5.19 10.87
N GLY A 10 14.03 -4.18 11.03
CA GLY A 10 13.91 -3.22 12.12
C GLY A 10 14.31 -1.81 11.72
N LYS A 11 13.64 -0.83 12.32
CA LYS A 11 13.91 0.61 12.17
C LYS A 11 13.81 1.30 13.52
N SER A 12 14.83 2.10 13.85
CA SER A 12 14.83 2.92 15.05
C SER A 12 15.08 4.38 14.71
N TYR A 13 14.36 5.28 15.36
CA TYR A 13 14.54 6.73 15.27
C TYR A 13 15.02 7.26 16.63
N GLY A 14 16.25 7.81 16.70
CA GLY A 14 16.78 8.33 17.98
C GLY A 14 16.80 7.30 19.11
N GLY A 15 16.96 6.01 18.78
CA GLY A 15 16.97 4.92 19.76
C GLY A 15 15.58 4.34 20.09
N LEU A 16 14.49 4.92 19.61
CA LEU A 16 13.14 4.38 19.76
C LEU A 16 12.82 3.45 18.57
N PRO A 17 12.52 2.16 18.79
CA PRO A 17 12.16 1.23 17.71
C PRO A 17 10.74 1.55 17.20
N ALA A 18 10.63 1.86 15.90
CA ALA A 18 9.35 1.97 15.21
C ALA A 18 8.92 0.64 14.58
N VAL A 19 9.90 -0.14 14.11
CA VAL A 19 9.75 -1.53 13.65
C VAL A 19 10.85 -2.34 14.32
N ASP A 20 10.53 -3.51 14.87
CA ASP A 20 11.43 -4.29 15.70
C ASP A 20 11.35 -5.80 15.42
N GLY A 21 12.16 -6.28 14.48
CA GLY A 21 12.31 -7.70 14.17
C GLY A 21 11.11 -8.31 13.47
N VAL A 22 10.52 -7.59 12.51
CA VAL A 22 9.41 -8.11 11.73
C VAL A 22 9.91 -9.10 10.70
N THR A 23 9.37 -10.33 10.75
CA THR A 23 9.62 -11.39 9.76
C THR A 23 8.28 -11.81 9.16
N VAL A 24 8.08 -11.50 7.86
CA VAL A 24 6.83 -11.76 7.13
C VAL A 24 7.17 -12.08 5.68
N GLY A 25 6.57 -13.14 5.13
CA GLY A 25 6.57 -13.42 3.69
C GLY A 25 5.22 -13.09 3.07
N VAL A 26 5.19 -12.65 1.82
CA VAL A 26 3.96 -12.39 1.05
C VAL A 26 4.04 -13.13 -0.27
N ASP A 27 3.06 -14.00 -0.53
CA ASP A 27 3.01 -14.78 -1.75
C ASP A 27 2.51 -13.97 -2.95
N GLU A 28 2.89 -14.40 -4.16
CA GLU A 28 2.47 -13.71 -5.39
C GLU A 28 0.96 -13.83 -5.59
N GLY A 29 0.27 -12.69 -5.81
CA GLY A 29 -1.18 -12.61 -5.97
C GLY A 29 -1.96 -12.57 -4.65
N GLU A 30 -1.29 -12.64 -3.50
CA GLU A 30 -1.91 -12.53 -2.17
C GLU A 30 -2.38 -11.11 -1.86
N ILE A 31 -3.46 -10.98 -1.10
CA ILE A 31 -3.86 -9.75 -0.42
C ILE A 31 -3.59 -9.92 1.07
N LEU A 32 -2.50 -9.32 1.54
CA LEU A 32 -2.11 -9.27 2.94
C LEU A 32 -2.55 -7.95 3.56
N ALA A 33 -3.35 -7.99 4.62
CA ALA A 33 -3.62 -6.82 5.43
C ALA A 33 -2.63 -6.69 6.59
N VAL A 34 -2.14 -5.47 6.81
CA VAL A 34 -1.35 -5.10 7.99
C VAL A 34 -2.20 -4.18 8.86
N VAL A 35 -2.56 -4.63 10.05
CA VAL A 35 -3.42 -3.90 10.98
C VAL A 35 -2.70 -3.66 12.31
N GLY A 36 -3.28 -2.85 13.18
CA GLY A 36 -2.73 -2.56 14.50
C GLY A 36 -3.03 -1.13 14.94
N PRO A 37 -2.81 -0.81 16.22
CA PRO A 37 -3.04 0.52 16.77
C PRO A 37 -2.25 1.62 16.06
N ASN A 38 -2.63 2.89 16.30
CA ASN A 38 -1.85 4.02 15.83
C ASN A 38 -0.46 4.00 16.49
N GLY A 39 0.58 4.28 15.69
CA GLY A 39 1.96 4.18 16.16
C GLY A 39 2.54 2.76 16.24
N ALA A 40 1.82 1.72 15.78
CA ALA A 40 2.32 0.34 15.78
C ALA A 40 3.46 0.07 14.77
N GLY A 41 3.79 1.03 13.89
CA GLY A 41 4.88 0.90 12.90
C GLY A 41 4.42 0.50 11.49
N LYS A 42 3.12 0.49 11.22
CA LYS A 42 2.56 0.01 9.93
C LYS A 42 3.08 0.79 8.71
N SER A 43 2.93 2.11 8.70
CA SER A 43 3.42 2.96 7.59
C SER A 43 4.94 2.89 7.45
N THR A 44 5.67 2.88 8.58
CA THR A 44 7.13 2.68 8.56
C THR A 44 7.51 1.35 7.92
N LEU A 45 6.76 0.27 8.19
CA LEU A 45 7.00 -1.02 7.54
C LEU A 45 6.83 -0.93 6.02
N LEU A 46 5.77 -0.26 5.53
CA LEU A 46 5.58 -0.05 4.10
C LEU A 46 6.71 0.80 3.50
N GLU A 47 7.14 1.85 4.20
CA GLU A 47 8.25 2.72 3.76
C GLU A 47 9.58 1.98 3.64
N LEU A 48 9.85 1.04 4.56
CA LEU A 48 11.02 0.16 4.50
C LEU A 48 10.97 -0.77 3.28
N ILE A 49 9.81 -1.34 2.97
CA ILE A 49 9.62 -2.23 1.81
C ILE A 49 9.91 -1.51 0.50
N VAL A 50 9.48 -0.26 0.34
CA VAL A 50 9.66 0.49 -0.91
C VAL A 50 10.94 1.33 -0.95
N GLY A 51 11.78 1.27 0.08
CA GLY A 51 13.04 2.01 0.13
C GLY A 51 12.88 3.53 0.27
N LEU A 52 11.77 4.00 0.87
CA LEU A 52 11.61 5.38 1.34
C LEU A 52 12.35 5.61 2.66
N GLU A 53 12.45 4.55 3.48
CA GLU A 53 13.24 4.50 4.68
C GLU A 53 14.24 3.35 4.59
N GLU A 54 15.43 3.54 5.14
CA GLU A 54 16.47 2.50 5.23
C GLU A 54 16.32 1.73 6.56
N PRO A 55 16.30 0.39 6.54
CA PRO A 55 16.24 -0.39 7.76
C PRO A 55 17.51 -0.24 8.58
N THR A 56 17.36 -0.25 9.91
CA THR A 56 18.49 -0.27 10.84
C THR A 56 19.10 -1.68 10.96
N ARG A 57 18.28 -2.71 10.74
CA ARG A 57 18.66 -4.13 10.73
C ARG A 57 17.71 -4.98 9.89
N GLY A 58 18.11 -6.20 9.60
CA GLY A 58 17.32 -7.15 8.83
C GLY A 58 17.43 -6.94 7.34
N THR A 59 16.69 -7.73 6.56
CA THR A 59 16.74 -7.73 5.10
C THR A 59 15.36 -7.69 4.47
N VAL A 60 15.28 -7.02 3.30
CA VAL A 60 14.09 -7.00 2.43
C VAL A 60 14.47 -7.68 1.12
N ARG A 61 13.73 -8.73 0.76
CA ARG A 61 13.86 -9.38 -0.55
C ARG A 61 12.58 -9.22 -1.35
N PHE A 62 12.74 -8.85 -2.62
CA PHE A 62 11.63 -8.70 -3.56
C PHE A 62 11.90 -9.49 -4.83
N GLY A 63 11.01 -10.44 -5.16
CA GLY A 63 11.19 -11.34 -6.28
C GLY A 63 12.47 -12.18 -6.19
N GLY A 64 12.88 -12.57 -4.99
CA GLY A 64 14.12 -13.32 -4.71
C GLY A 64 15.40 -12.47 -4.69
N GLN A 65 15.34 -11.18 -5.04
CA GLN A 65 16.46 -10.26 -5.01
C GLN A 65 16.52 -9.53 -3.66
N ASP A 66 17.70 -9.40 -3.06
CA ASP A 66 17.92 -8.52 -1.92
C ASP A 66 17.87 -7.05 -2.39
N VAL A 67 16.92 -6.30 -1.85
CA VAL A 67 16.69 -4.88 -2.15
C VAL A 67 16.90 -3.98 -0.92
N THR A 68 17.48 -4.52 0.14
CA THR A 68 17.77 -3.81 1.39
C THR A 68 18.59 -2.55 1.11
N GLY A 69 18.09 -1.40 1.56
CA GLY A 69 18.73 -0.11 1.36
C GLY A 69 18.71 0.42 -0.09
N PHE A 70 17.96 -0.21 -1.00
CA PHE A 70 17.78 0.36 -2.33
C PHE A 70 16.94 1.64 -2.24
N ALA A 71 17.34 2.65 -3.01
CA ALA A 71 16.53 3.86 -3.16
C ALA A 71 15.16 3.54 -3.79
N SER A 72 14.11 4.23 -3.36
CA SER A 72 12.71 3.95 -3.72
C SER A 72 12.45 3.86 -5.23
N HIS A 73 13.12 4.70 -6.03
CA HIS A 73 12.98 4.64 -7.49
C HIS A 73 13.46 3.31 -8.08
N ARG A 74 14.50 2.69 -7.50
CA ARG A 74 15.00 1.37 -7.94
C ARG A 74 14.04 0.26 -7.56
N VAL A 75 13.49 0.31 -6.33
CA VAL A 75 12.47 -0.64 -5.86
C VAL A 75 11.22 -0.51 -6.72
N ARG A 76 10.85 0.74 -7.08
CA ARG A 76 9.74 1.02 -8.00
C ARG A 76 9.95 0.40 -9.39
N GLN A 77 11.16 0.51 -9.93
CA GLN A 77 11.52 -0.10 -11.22
C GLN A 77 11.49 -1.63 -11.21
N LEU A 78 11.72 -2.26 -10.07
CA LEU A 78 11.58 -3.71 -9.91
C LEU A 78 10.10 -4.16 -9.84
N GLY A 79 9.17 -3.21 -9.72
CA GLY A 79 7.73 -3.47 -9.77
C GLY A 79 7.01 -3.35 -8.41
N ALA A 80 7.61 -2.73 -7.40
CA ALA A 80 6.90 -2.39 -6.17
C ALA A 80 6.40 -0.94 -6.23
N ALA A 81 5.12 -0.70 -5.95
CA ALA A 81 4.51 0.62 -5.93
C ALA A 81 3.79 0.86 -4.61
N MET A 82 3.77 2.10 -4.15
CA MET A 82 3.09 2.50 -2.93
C MET A 82 2.13 3.67 -3.20
N VAL A 83 0.94 3.60 -2.61
CA VAL A 83 0.00 4.71 -2.48
C VAL A 83 -0.01 5.12 -1.02
N GLN A 84 0.36 6.37 -0.75
CA GLN A 84 0.48 6.89 0.61
C GLN A 84 -0.87 7.42 1.13
N GLN A 85 -1.01 7.49 2.44
CA GLN A 85 -2.20 8.03 3.13
C GLN A 85 -2.54 9.46 2.68
N THR A 86 -1.51 10.31 2.54
CA THR A 86 -1.66 11.68 2.05
C THR A 86 -1.23 11.75 0.59
N PRO A 87 -2.16 11.97 -0.36
CA PRO A 87 -1.84 12.04 -1.78
C PRO A 87 -0.93 13.24 -2.10
N ARG A 88 -0.02 13.01 -3.04
CA ARG A 88 0.93 14.02 -3.55
C ARG A 88 0.92 14.04 -5.07
N PRO A 89 -0.17 14.47 -5.70
CA PRO A 89 -0.21 14.59 -7.15
C PRO A 89 0.63 15.77 -7.62
N PHE A 90 1.03 15.75 -8.88
CA PHE A 90 1.75 16.86 -9.52
C PHE A 90 0.75 18.00 -9.82
N PRO A 91 0.84 19.15 -9.12
CA PRO A 91 -0.23 20.14 -9.11
C PRO A 91 -0.38 20.89 -10.43
N THR A 92 0.66 20.93 -11.26
CA THR A 92 0.69 21.63 -12.56
C THR A 92 0.22 20.76 -13.73
N MET A 93 0.00 19.45 -13.47
CA MET A 93 -0.42 18.47 -14.47
C MET A 93 -1.93 18.23 -14.42
N THR A 94 -2.48 17.78 -15.52
CA THR A 94 -3.83 17.23 -15.58
C THR A 94 -3.90 15.88 -14.87
N VAL A 95 -5.11 15.39 -14.64
CA VAL A 95 -5.36 14.06 -14.07
C VAL A 95 -4.75 12.96 -14.96
N LEU A 96 -4.87 13.10 -16.28
CA LEU A 96 -4.30 12.15 -17.24
C LEU A 96 -2.77 12.13 -17.21
N GLU A 97 -2.15 13.31 -17.27
CA GLU A 97 -0.68 13.42 -17.21
C GLU A 97 -0.13 12.84 -15.90
N ASN A 98 -0.81 13.10 -14.76
CA ASN A 98 -0.44 12.48 -13.48
C ASN A 98 -0.46 10.94 -13.54
N ALA A 99 -1.50 10.35 -14.12
CA ALA A 99 -1.60 8.90 -14.26
C ALA A 99 -0.51 8.35 -15.20
N ALA A 100 -0.23 9.05 -16.32
CA ALA A 100 0.76 8.66 -17.32
C ALA A 100 2.19 8.60 -16.77
N VAL A 101 2.55 9.45 -15.78
CA VAL A 101 3.87 9.41 -15.12
C VAL A 101 4.22 7.99 -14.63
N GLY A 102 3.23 7.24 -14.13
CA GLY A 102 3.44 5.87 -13.69
C GLY A 102 3.92 4.93 -14.81
N ALA A 103 3.37 5.08 -16.02
CA ALA A 103 3.77 4.31 -17.18
C ALA A 103 5.14 4.74 -17.71
N MET A 104 5.45 6.03 -17.66
CA MET A 104 6.73 6.56 -18.15
C MET A 104 7.92 6.13 -17.29
N PHE A 105 7.76 6.03 -15.98
CA PHE A 105 8.89 5.88 -15.05
C PHE A 105 8.79 4.67 -14.12
N GLY A 106 7.68 3.94 -14.15
CA GLY A 106 7.37 2.90 -13.17
C GLY A 106 7.85 1.50 -13.52
N THR A 107 8.52 1.27 -14.65
CA THR A 107 8.98 -0.06 -15.10
C THR A 107 10.47 -0.06 -15.41
N PRO A 108 11.18 -1.23 -15.31
CA PRO A 108 12.61 -1.35 -15.61
C PRO A 108 12.95 -1.04 -17.07
N THR A 109 12.05 -1.38 -17.96
CA THR A 109 12.16 -1.15 -19.41
C THR A 109 11.62 0.21 -19.85
N GLY A 110 11.20 0.95 -19.00
CA GLY A 110 10.45 2.09 -18.61
C GLY A 110 10.44 3.33 -19.45
N HIS A 111 10.58 3.30 -20.73
CA HIS A 111 10.26 4.48 -21.53
C HIS A 111 9.18 4.11 -22.54
N HIS A 112 7.93 4.06 -22.06
CA HIS A 112 6.83 4.18 -23.00
C HIS A 112 6.93 5.55 -23.69
N VAL A 113 6.73 5.57 -24.99
CA VAL A 113 6.53 6.81 -25.73
C VAL A 113 5.34 7.54 -25.08
N GLU A 114 5.37 8.86 -25.06
CA GLU A 114 4.37 9.68 -24.36
C GLU A 114 2.92 9.29 -24.71
N ASP A 115 2.64 9.04 -25.98
CA ASP A 115 1.31 8.61 -26.44
C ASP A 115 0.87 7.27 -25.84
N ASP A 116 1.75 6.29 -25.72
CA ASP A 116 1.45 5.00 -25.07
C ASP A 116 1.21 5.19 -23.57
N ALA A 117 1.99 6.06 -22.92
CA ALA A 117 1.84 6.36 -21.49
C ALA A 117 0.51 7.04 -21.19
N LEU A 118 0.07 7.98 -22.04
CA LEU A 118 -1.23 8.63 -21.94
C LEU A 118 -2.38 7.64 -22.12
N GLN A 119 -2.26 6.70 -23.08
CA GLN A 119 -3.25 5.66 -23.25
C GLN A 119 -3.35 4.75 -22.01
N ILE A 120 -2.22 4.26 -21.49
CA ILE A 120 -2.17 3.45 -20.27
C ILE A 120 -2.78 4.22 -19.09
N GLY A 121 -2.40 5.49 -18.92
CA GLY A 121 -2.95 6.37 -17.89
C GLY A 121 -4.46 6.51 -17.98
N SER A 122 -5.01 6.69 -19.20
CA SER A 122 -6.45 6.78 -19.45
C SER A 122 -7.20 5.49 -19.10
N GLU A 123 -6.61 4.33 -19.39
CA GLU A 123 -7.17 3.02 -19.01
C GLU A 123 -7.22 2.87 -17.48
N MET A 124 -6.15 3.22 -16.78
CA MET A 124 -6.10 3.13 -15.31
C MET A 124 -7.05 4.13 -14.64
N LEU A 125 -7.19 5.35 -15.19
CA LEU A 125 -8.17 6.31 -14.72
C LEU A 125 -9.61 5.80 -14.86
N SER A 126 -9.92 5.14 -15.97
CA SER A 126 -11.24 4.53 -16.18
C SER A 126 -11.50 3.41 -15.16
N LEU A 127 -10.47 2.62 -14.83
CA LEU A 127 -10.57 1.55 -13.83
C LEU A 127 -10.88 2.07 -12.42
N VAL A 128 -10.28 3.21 -12.04
CA VAL A 128 -10.48 3.82 -10.72
C VAL A 128 -11.65 4.83 -10.69
N GLY A 129 -12.45 4.91 -11.76
CA GLY A 129 -13.64 5.78 -11.82
C GLY A 129 -13.35 7.26 -12.10
N LEU A 130 -12.14 7.60 -12.57
CA LEU A 130 -11.74 8.97 -12.91
C LEU A 130 -11.66 9.23 -14.42
N GLY A 131 -12.21 8.35 -15.26
CA GLY A 131 -12.14 8.45 -16.71
C GLY A 131 -12.70 9.75 -17.28
N ASP A 132 -13.79 10.25 -16.73
CA ASP A 132 -14.44 11.49 -17.17
C ASP A 132 -13.71 12.75 -16.69
N ARG A 133 -12.83 12.62 -15.68
CA ARG A 133 -12.05 13.70 -15.08
C ARG A 133 -10.64 13.85 -15.69
N ARG A 134 -10.29 13.06 -16.73
CA ARG A 134 -8.94 12.95 -17.28
C ARG A 134 -8.31 14.28 -17.72
N HIS A 135 -9.14 15.23 -18.19
CA HIS A 135 -8.68 16.53 -18.66
C HIS A 135 -8.76 17.63 -17.60
N ASP A 136 -9.24 17.32 -16.41
CA ASP A 136 -9.28 18.26 -15.31
C ASP A 136 -7.88 18.52 -14.74
N HIS A 137 -7.72 19.68 -14.13
CA HIS A 137 -6.58 19.94 -13.27
C HIS A 137 -6.77 19.23 -11.92
N VAL A 138 -5.68 18.73 -11.38
CA VAL A 138 -5.68 17.99 -10.08
C VAL A 138 -6.30 18.82 -8.95
N GLY A 139 -6.17 20.15 -8.97
CA GLY A 139 -6.76 21.04 -7.97
C GLY A 139 -8.29 21.01 -7.91
N ASN A 140 -8.96 20.45 -8.93
CA ASN A 140 -10.41 20.26 -8.97
C ASN A 140 -10.86 18.93 -8.34
N LEU A 141 -9.92 18.06 -7.96
CA LEU A 141 -10.20 16.79 -7.33
C LEU A 141 -10.33 16.95 -5.80
N ASN A 142 -11.33 16.30 -5.22
CA ASN A 142 -11.38 16.14 -3.77
C ASN A 142 -10.31 15.14 -3.27
N LEU A 143 -10.15 15.02 -1.96
CA LEU A 143 -9.12 14.18 -1.36
C LEU A 143 -9.23 12.69 -1.75
N HIS A 144 -10.45 12.18 -1.82
CA HIS A 144 -10.73 10.81 -2.24
C HIS A 144 -10.33 10.58 -3.71
N GLU A 145 -10.75 11.47 -4.61
CA GLU A 145 -10.36 11.42 -6.03
C GLU A 145 -8.84 11.52 -6.22
N GLN A 146 -8.14 12.31 -5.40
CA GLN A 146 -6.69 12.40 -5.45
C GLN A 146 -6.01 11.08 -5.02
N ARG A 147 -6.54 10.37 -4.02
CA ARG A 147 -6.05 9.02 -3.65
C ARG A 147 -6.23 8.03 -4.80
N PHE A 148 -7.38 8.06 -5.47
CA PHE A 148 -7.63 7.20 -6.63
C PHE A 148 -6.78 7.58 -7.85
N LEU A 149 -6.45 8.87 -8.02
CA LEU A 149 -5.47 9.30 -9.02
C LEU A 149 -4.09 8.71 -8.73
N GLU A 150 -3.64 8.70 -7.48
CA GLU A 150 -2.37 8.06 -7.11
C GLU A 150 -2.39 6.55 -7.35
N LEU A 151 -3.53 5.90 -7.08
CA LEU A 151 -3.72 4.49 -7.39
C LEU A 151 -3.61 4.24 -8.90
N ALA A 152 -4.28 5.05 -9.74
CA ALA A 152 -4.15 4.98 -11.19
C ALA A 152 -2.70 5.17 -11.65
N ARG A 153 -1.99 6.16 -11.09
CA ARG A 153 -0.56 6.40 -11.35
C ARG A 153 0.30 5.19 -10.97
N ALA A 154 0.05 4.58 -9.81
CA ALA A 154 0.75 3.38 -9.37
C ALA A 154 0.53 2.21 -10.33
N LEU A 155 -0.72 1.97 -10.73
CA LEU A 155 -1.13 0.89 -11.64
C LEU A 155 -0.62 1.08 -13.06
N SER A 156 -0.50 2.32 -13.54
CA SER A 156 0.03 2.62 -14.88
C SER A 156 1.44 2.08 -15.08
N GLY A 157 2.23 1.92 -14.03
CA GLY A 157 3.54 1.27 -14.08
C GLY A 157 3.51 -0.25 -13.98
N ARG A 158 2.33 -0.89 -14.03
CA ARG A 158 2.13 -2.35 -13.96
C ARG A 158 2.93 -3.01 -12.82
N PRO A 159 2.67 -2.65 -11.56
CA PRO A 159 3.41 -3.19 -10.45
C PRO A 159 3.10 -4.68 -10.24
N ARG A 160 4.08 -5.43 -9.71
CA ARG A 160 3.90 -6.79 -9.19
C ARG A 160 3.43 -6.76 -7.73
N LEU A 161 3.86 -5.72 -6.98
CA LEU A 161 3.51 -5.47 -5.58
C LEU A 161 2.94 -4.06 -5.45
N LEU A 162 1.76 -3.95 -4.89
CA LEU A 162 1.07 -2.71 -4.59
C LEU A 162 0.91 -2.58 -3.07
N LEU A 163 1.50 -1.52 -2.50
CA LEU A 163 1.35 -1.19 -1.10
C LEU A 163 0.34 -0.04 -0.96
N LEU A 164 -0.66 -0.24 -0.12
CA LEU A 164 -1.73 0.72 0.12
C LEU A 164 -1.72 1.16 1.58
N ASP A 165 -1.55 2.45 1.86
CA ASP A 165 -1.52 2.99 3.21
C ASP A 165 -2.79 3.79 3.48
N GLU A 166 -3.75 3.18 4.21
CA GLU A 166 -5.02 3.78 4.66
C GLU A 166 -5.82 4.49 3.54
N VAL A 167 -5.84 3.90 2.35
CA VAL A 167 -6.47 4.54 1.17
C VAL A 167 -8.00 4.61 1.26
N MET A 168 -8.62 3.79 2.11
CA MET A 168 -10.07 3.74 2.31
C MET A 168 -10.54 4.53 3.55
N ALA A 169 -9.64 5.23 4.23
CA ALA A 169 -10.00 6.01 5.41
C ALA A 169 -10.96 7.16 5.06
N GLY A 170 -12.06 7.27 5.84
CA GLY A 170 -13.05 8.34 5.70
C GLY A 170 -14.08 8.14 4.58
N LEU A 171 -14.14 6.95 3.98
CA LEU A 171 -15.17 6.60 3.01
C LEU A 171 -16.51 6.30 3.69
N ASN A 172 -17.60 6.65 3.04
CA ASN A 172 -18.93 6.15 3.42
C ASN A 172 -19.09 4.68 2.98
N ASP A 173 -20.17 4.01 3.47
CA ASP A 173 -20.39 2.58 3.21
C ASP A 173 -20.51 2.22 1.71
N ALA A 174 -21.04 3.11 0.88
CA ALA A 174 -21.17 2.86 -0.55
C ALA A 174 -19.82 2.98 -1.26
N GLU A 175 -19.05 4.01 -0.94
CA GLU A 175 -17.69 4.22 -1.43
C GLU A 175 -16.76 3.10 -0.98
N LEU A 176 -16.89 2.65 0.28
CA LEU A 176 -16.10 1.55 0.81
C LEU A 176 -16.35 0.25 0.03
N ARG A 177 -17.62 -0.11 -0.19
CA ARG A 177 -17.96 -1.31 -0.99
C ARG A 177 -17.40 -1.22 -2.41
N SER A 178 -17.55 -0.06 -3.06
CA SER A 178 -17.00 0.15 -4.39
C SER A 178 -15.48 0.03 -4.43
N SER A 179 -14.79 0.55 -3.41
CA SER A 179 -13.33 0.49 -3.28
C SER A 179 -12.84 -0.94 -3.03
N ILE A 180 -13.54 -1.73 -2.22
CA ILE A 180 -13.26 -3.16 -2.00
C ILE A 180 -13.32 -3.93 -3.33
N GLU A 181 -14.42 -3.75 -4.09
CA GLU A 181 -14.58 -4.40 -5.40
C GLU A 181 -13.54 -3.95 -6.42
N MET A 182 -13.14 -2.69 -6.37
CA MET A 182 -12.07 -2.16 -7.22
C MET A 182 -10.73 -2.81 -6.90
N VAL A 183 -10.32 -2.90 -5.63
CA VAL A 183 -9.05 -3.56 -5.23
C VAL A 183 -9.07 -5.03 -5.62
N ARG A 184 -10.20 -5.73 -5.44
CA ARG A 184 -10.39 -7.11 -5.91
C ARG A 184 -10.22 -7.22 -7.42
N THR A 185 -10.86 -6.33 -8.19
CA THR A 185 -10.74 -6.27 -9.65
C THR A 185 -9.29 -6.02 -10.09
N ILE A 186 -8.59 -5.12 -9.41
CA ILE A 186 -7.17 -4.83 -9.67
C ILE A 186 -6.33 -6.09 -9.46
N ARG A 187 -6.47 -6.76 -8.31
CA ARG A 187 -5.76 -7.99 -8.01
C ARG A 187 -6.01 -9.06 -9.08
N ASP A 188 -7.27 -9.32 -9.38
CA ASP A 188 -7.68 -10.40 -10.29
C ASP A 188 -7.27 -10.11 -11.75
N ARG A 189 -7.42 -8.86 -12.20
CA ARG A 189 -7.12 -8.47 -13.58
C ARG A 189 -5.62 -8.38 -13.88
N PHE A 190 -4.83 -7.89 -12.94
CA PHE A 190 -3.40 -7.64 -13.13
C PHE A 190 -2.52 -8.64 -12.39
N TRP A 191 -3.10 -9.57 -11.63
CA TRP A 191 -2.38 -10.53 -10.80
C TRP A 191 -1.36 -9.86 -9.87
N VAL A 192 -1.75 -8.70 -9.33
CA VAL A 192 -0.90 -7.90 -8.46
C VAL A 192 -1.02 -8.38 -7.00
N THR A 193 0.12 -8.53 -6.35
CA THR A 193 0.18 -8.77 -4.90
C THR A 193 -0.12 -7.47 -4.16
N VAL A 194 -0.92 -7.51 -3.11
CA VAL A 194 -1.32 -6.32 -2.35
C VAL A 194 -0.89 -6.46 -0.89
N VAL A 195 -0.14 -5.50 -0.38
CA VAL A 195 0.08 -5.31 1.06
C VAL A 195 -0.67 -4.04 1.46
N TRP A 196 -1.62 -4.18 2.37
CA TRP A 196 -2.60 -3.16 2.63
C TRP A 196 -2.69 -2.82 4.12
N VAL A 197 -2.33 -1.59 4.47
CA VAL A 197 -2.53 -1.05 5.83
C VAL A 197 -3.92 -0.47 5.92
N GLU A 198 -4.73 -0.96 6.84
CA GLU A 198 -6.09 -0.48 7.08
C GLU A 198 -6.51 -0.61 8.54
N HIS A 199 -7.47 0.21 8.92
CA HIS A 199 -8.15 0.15 10.22
C HIS A 199 -9.67 -0.07 10.09
N VAL A 200 -10.20 -0.07 8.86
CA VAL A 200 -11.60 -0.37 8.58
C VAL A 200 -11.79 -1.88 8.54
N MET A 201 -12.15 -2.49 9.68
CA MET A 201 -12.24 -3.94 9.82
C MET A 201 -13.18 -4.60 8.81
N GLN A 202 -14.27 -3.91 8.43
CA GLN A 202 -15.18 -4.41 7.39
C GLN A 202 -14.44 -4.65 6.06
N ALA A 203 -13.54 -3.75 5.67
CA ALA A 203 -12.77 -3.92 4.46
C ALA A 203 -11.75 -5.06 4.59
N VAL A 204 -11.04 -5.12 5.71
CA VAL A 204 -10.06 -6.20 6.00
C VAL A 204 -10.72 -7.57 5.92
N MET A 205 -11.87 -7.77 6.59
CA MET A 205 -12.60 -9.04 6.60
C MET A 205 -13.14 -9.46 5.24
N ASN A 206 -13.43 -8.51 4.34
CA ASN A 206 -13.98 -8.81 3.03
C ASN A 206 -12.91 -9.05 1.95
N LEU A 207 -11.69 -8.58 2.14
CA LEU A 207 -10.69 -8.54 1.08
C LEU A 207 -9.40 -9.30 1.42
N ALA A 208 -8.94 -9.25 2.68
CA ALA A 208 -7.67 -9.86 3.07
C ALA A 208 -7.77 -11.39 3.16
N GLU A 209 -6.82 -12.08 2.55
CA GLU A 209 -6.66 -13.52 2.69
C GLU A 209 -5.94 -13.86 4.00
N ARG A 210 -4.98 -13.01 4.38
CA ARG A 210 -4.20 -13.11 5.60
C ARG A 210 -4.02 -11.73 6.23
N VAL A 211 -3.93 -11.70 7.55
CA VAL A 211 -3.75 -10.48 8.34
C VAL A 211 -2.50 -10.63 9.20
N VAL A 212 -1.69 -9.59 9.23
CA VAL A 212 -0.59 -9.40 10.19
C VAL A 212 -0.97 -8.26 11.12
N VAL A 213 -0.96 -8.52 12.41
CA VAL A 213 -1.20 -7.49 13.44
C VAL A 213 0.13 -6.99 13.95
N LEU A 214 0.39 -5.70 13.80
CA LEU A 214 1.53 -5.03 14.41
C LEU A 214 1.12 -4.37 15.73
N ASN A 215 1.97 -4.54 16.75
CA ASN A 215 1.88 -3.80 18.00
C ASN A 215 3.28 -3.43 18.49
N PHE A 216 3.51 -2.15 18.81
CA PHE A 216 4.82 -1.61 19.21
C PHE A 216 5.97 -2.07 18.31
N GLY A 217 5.78 -2.05 16.99
CA GLY A 217 6.78 -2.40 15.99
C GLY A 217 7.00 -3.90 15.77
N ARG A 218 6.29 -4.78 16.46
CA ARG A 218 6.44 -6.25 16.38
C ARG A 218 5.18 -6.91 15.86
N VAL A 219 5.34 -8.07 15.26
CA VAL A 219 4.20 -8.93 14.91
C VAL A 219 3.61 -9.50 16.19
N LEU A 220 2.35 -9.19 16.45
CA LEU A 220 1.57 -9.70 17.57
C LEU A 220 0.85 -11.00 17.22
N ALA A 221 0.24 -11.03 16.03
CA ALA A 221 -0.47 -12.19 15.50
C ALA A 221 -0.43 -12.18 13.97
N GLU A 222 -0.52 -13.37 13.37
CA GLU A 222 -0.58 -13.55 11.92
C GLU A 222 -1.47 -14.76 11.59
N GLY A 223 -2.29 -14.64 10.55
CA GLY A 223 -3.15 -15.72 10.08
C GLY A 223 -4.37 -15.25 9.31
N PRO A 224 -5.34 -16.15 9.02
CA PRO A 224 -6.60 -15.79 8.41
C PRO A 224 -7.34 -14.72 9.22
N ALA A 225 -7.97 -13.75 8.55
CA ALA A 225 -8.60 -12.59 9.18
C ALA A 225 -9.56 -12.97 10.33
N GLU A 226 -10.43 -13.99 10.10
CA GLU A 226 -11.39 -14.42 11.11
C GLU A 226 -10.75 -14.99 12.39
N GLN A 227 -9.60 -15.64 12.28
CA GLN A 227 -8.89 -16.21 13.42
C GLN A 227 -8.17 -15.13 14.21
N VAL A 228 -7.43 -14.28 13.50
CA VAL A 228 -6.63 -13.21 14.11
C VAL A 228 -7.52 -12.20 14.84
N MET A 229 -8.68 -11.86 14.26
CA MET A 229 -9.60 -10.91 14.89
C MET A 229 -10.34 -11.44 16.13
N ARG A 230 -10.22 -12.75 16.43
CA ARG A 230 -10.74 -13.39 17.66
C ARG A 230 -9.65 -13.65 18.71
N ASP A 231 -8.41 -13.35 18.39
CA ASP A 231 -7.29 -13.52 19.30
C ASP A 231 -7.38 -12.51 20.46
N GLU A 232 -7.34 -13.03 21.70
CA GLU A 232 -7.46 -12.20 22.90
C GLU A 232 -6.38 -11.13 22.99
N SER A 233 -5.15 -11.44 22.60
CA SER A 233 -4.03 -10.48 22.59
C SER A 233 -4.24 -9.34 21.60
N VAL A 234 -4.88 -9.63 20.45
CA VAL A 234 -5.25 -8.62 19.45
C VAL A 234 -6.35 -7.73 19.99
N ILE A 235 -7.39 -8.31 20.59
CA ILE A 235 -8.50 -7.55 21.20
C ILE A 235 -7.96 -6.62 22.30
N GLU A 236 -7.10 -7.12 23.19
CA GLU A 236 -6.48 -6.33 24.24
C GLU A 236 -5.63 -5.17 23.70
N ALA A 237 -4.86 -5.40 22.63
CA ALA A 237 -4.05 -4.36 21.99
C ALA A 237 -4.89 -3.21 21.45
N TYR A 238 -6.09 -3.48 20.95
CA TYR A 238 -7.04 -2.46 20.49
C TYR A 238 -7.83 -1.79 21.64
N LEU A 239 -8.24 -2.55 22.65
CA LEU A 239 -8.99 -2.03 23.80
C LEU A 239 -8.09 -1.24 24.75
N GLY A 240 -6.84 -1.67 24.95
CA GLY A 240 -5.88 -0.98 25.82
C GLY A 240 -5.52 0.44 25.37
N THR A 241 -5.64 0.74 24.09
CA THR A 241 -5.44 2.09 23.53
C THR A 241 -6.65 3.01 23.74
N SER A 242 -7.85 2.48 23.98
CA SER A 242 -9.07 3.27 24.21
C SER A 242 -9.17 3.78 25.66
N GLY A 243 -8.45 3.18 26.60
CA GLY A 243 -8.50 3.54 28.04
C GLY A 243 -7.57 4.69 28.46
N ILE A 244 -6.70 5.19 27.56
CA ILE A 244 -5.71 6.25 27.91
C ILE A 244 -6.12 7.63 27.36
N ALA A 245 -7.19 7.69 26.54
CA ALA A 245 -7.64 8.96 25.94
C ALA A 245 -8.64 9.76 26.80
N ASP A 246 -9.10 9.22 27.94
CA ASP A 246 -10.07 9.88 28.85
C ASP A 246 -9.51 10.08 30.29
N ALA A 247 -8.20 10.33 30.45
CA ALA A 247 -7.64 10.70 31.76
C ALA A 247 -6.85 12.01 31.69
#